data_a31423717033fa83e1517ed6882ddace
#
_entry.id   a31423717033fa83e1517ed6882ddace
#
_cell.length_a   1.000
_cell.length_b   1.000
_cell.length_c   1.000
_cell.angle_alpha   90.00
_cell.angle_beta   90.00
_cell.angle_gamma   90.00
#
_symmetry.space_group_name_H-M   'P 1'
#
loop_
_entity.id
_entity.type
_entity.pdbx_description
1 polymer ?
#
loop_
_entity_poly.entity_id
_entity_poly.type
_entity_poly.pdbx_seq_one_letter_code
_entity_poly.pdbx_strand_id
1 'polypeptide(L)'
;MNLTTKLTALFAFACSAMAQAQTQQLNMPIIQTRFTADPAPYVHGDTVYLYTTHDENNAEGFIMKDWLLYTSTDMVNWEDHGAVASLKDFKWYKGDNGAWAEQVIERNGKWYMYCPIHGHGIGVLVADSPFGPFKDPLGKPLVWNKEHWYDIDPTVWIDDDGQAYMYWGNPNLYMVRLNEDMISYSGDIIEHPKVKDYQEGPWFWGRKNAKGQKKYYMAFASTCCPEGIGYAMSDHADGPWEWKGHIMNHTPQTRGNHPGIIDFKGKSYCFGLNYDIFRLETDRHAERRSVSAAEMTYNADGTIQELPYFLHCKLEQVGSFNPYRRVEAETMAWGYGLRTTRQNPSGPWNPTLFVTDIDDGEYILVKGVDFAHGASKFTASCSALLYGGTIEIRIDSIKGQLIGKVDVPNTEFKYKEFTTPLELVTGKHDLYFVFKAGTMQKKNLFNFEWWQMTPLKKGDVLKSLVVEEGGTGKYKAVMQEICGLPAHTVFMPQDLSAFSKKNPLPILVWGNGACVNSPWEHFKFLNEIASQGYLVIATGFIPMEEKPYEGERSTAQQQMESIDWAIAQNTDKDSPLYGKVNTKAVCAAGMSCGGLQTLYNCADKRITTYMIMNSGLFKDASIAMPGMPMPGKE
;
A
#
# COMPACT_ATOMS: atom_id res chain seq x y z
N MET A 1 42.62 -30.17 23.17
CA MET A 1 41.79 -29.09 22.61
C MET A 1 41.78 -27.95 23.59
N ASN A 2 42.50 -26.88 23.28
CA ASN A 2 42.82 -25.78 24.21
C ASN A 2 41.55 -24.93 24.52
N LEU A 3 41.53 -24.39 25.74
CA LEU A 3 40.45 -23.55 26.28
C LEU A 3 40.10 -22.35 25.36
N THR A 4 41.10 -21.83 24.63
CA THR A 4 40.98 -20.77 23.65
C THR A 4 40.09 -21.17 22.45
N THR A 5 40.13 -22.42 21.96
CA THR A 5 39.31 -22.89 20.85
C THR A 5 37.84 -23.07 21.24
N LYS A 6 37.57 -23.36 22.52
CA LYS A 6 36.18 -23.43 23.02
C LYS A 6 35.55 -22.06 23.26
N LEU A 7 36.34 -21.04 23.67
CA LEU A 7 35.84 -19.68 23.79
C LEU A 7 35.52 -19.05 22.41
N THR A 8 36.36 -19.29 21.40
CA THR A 8 36.14 -18.76 20.04
C THR A 8 34.90 -19.40 19.37
N ALA A 9 34.65 -20.68 19.62
CA ALA A 9 33.45 -21.36 19.10
C ALA A 9 32.18 -20.90 19.84
N LEU A 10 32.24 -20.62 21.16
CA LEU A 10 31.09 -20.05 21.88
C LEU A 10 30.79 -18.60 21.47
N PHE A 11 31.83 -17.79 21.20
CA PHE A 11 31.61 -16.41 20.72
C PHE A 11 31.06 -16.37 19.27
N ALA A 12 31.49 -17.27 18.39
CA ALA A 12 30.96 -17.39 17.04
C ALA A 12 29.50 -17.89 17.05
N PHE A 13 29.13 -18.80 17.97
CA PHE A 13 27.74 -19.25 18.12
C PHE A 13 26.84 -18.21 18.76
N ALA A 14 27.36 -17.40 19.70
CA ALA A 14 26.61 -16.28 20.29
C ALA A 14 26.42 -15.13 19.30
N CYS A 15 27.41 -14.81 18.46
CA CYS A 15 27.27 -13.80 17.39
C CYS A 15 26.32 -14.25 16.26
N SER A 16 26.30 -15.54 15.90
CA SER A 16 25.34 -16.06 14.89
C SER A 16 23.92 -16.17 15.44
N ALA A 17 23.73 -16.40 16.75
CA ALA A 17 22.41 -16.40 17.38
C ALA A 17 21.86 -14.97 17.60
N MET A 18 22.74 -13.95 17.72
CA MET A 18 22.31 -12.54 17.79
C MET A 18 22.02 -11.93 16.41
N ALA A 19 22.49 -12.52 15.31
CA ALA A 19 22.23 -12.05 13.95
C ALA A 19 20.88 -12.55 13.37
N GLN A 20 20.11 -13.34 14.12
CA GLN A 20 18.78 -13.85 13.73
C GLN A 20 17.65 -13.41 14.66
N ALA A 21 17.85 -12.42 15.50
CA ALA A 21 16.72 -11.67 16.00
C ALA A 21 16.24 -10.80 14.82
N GLN A 22 15.34 -11.33 13.99
CA GLN A 22 14.46 -10.49 13.19
C GLN A 22 13.87 -9.49 14.17
N THR A 23 14.24 -8.22 14.06
CA THR A 23 13.55 -7.14 14.78
C THR A 23 12.10 -7.22 14.30
N GLN A 24 11.23 -7.76 15.17
CA GLN A 24 9.80 -7.84 14.88
C GLN A 24 9.35 -6.40 14.59
N GLN A 25 8.91 -6.15 13.37
CA GLN A 25 8.41 -4.84 12.99
C GLN A 25 7.18 -4.56 13.86
N LEU A 26 7.24 -3.49 14.66
CA LEU A 26 6.13 -3.11 15.52
C LEU A 26 4.94 -2.65 14.67
N ASN A 27 3.75 -3.10 15.04
CA ASN A 27 2.49 -2.66 14.43
C ASN A 27 2.03 -1.34 15.06
N MET A 28 2.54 -0.24 14.54
CA MET A 28 2.27 1.11 15.03
C MET A 28 0.84 1.57 14.68
N PRO A 29 0.31 2.61 15.35
CA PRO A 29 -0.98 3.20 14.99
C PRO A 29 -1.06 3.57 13.51
N ILE A 30 -2.24 3.35 12.92
CA ILE A 30 -2.46 3.48 11.47
C ILE A 30 -2.65 4.92 11.00
N ILE A 31 -2.94 5.86 11.91
CA ILE A 31 -3.07 7.29 11.63
C ILE A 31 -2.07 8.05 12.49
N GLN A 32 -1.25 8.93 11.88
CA GLN A 32 -0.18 9.65 12.56
C GLN A 32 -0.30 11.17 12.44
N THR A 33 -1.07 11.67 11.47
CA THR A 33 -1.20 13.10 11.19
C THR A 33 -2.09 13.85 12.19
N ARG A 34 -2.91 13.10 12.92
CA ARG A 34 -3.84 13.60 13.96
C ARG A 34 -3.96 12.60 15.10
N PHE A 35 -4.41 13.06 16.26
CA PHE A 35 -4.81 12.17 17.35
C PHE A 35 -6.26 11.71 17.12
N THR A 36 -6.44 10.40 17.05
CA THR A 36 -7.71 9.75 16.69
C THR A 36 -8.08 8.69 17.70
N ALA A 37 -9.37 8.54 17.94
CA ALA A 37 -9.89 7.53 18.86
C ALA A 37 -11.20 6.92 18.37
N ASP A 38 -11.74 5.99 19.15
CA ASP A 38 -13.08 5.44 19.02
C ASP A 38 -13.37 4.98 17.58
N PRO A 39 -12.58 4.01 17.04
CA PRO A 39 -12.63 3.64 15.63
C PRO A 39 -13.97 3.01 15.26
N ALA A 40 -14.64 3.57 14.27
CA ALA A 40 -15.88 3.05 13.68
C ALA A 40 -15.69 2.67 12.21
N PRO A 41 -15.05 1.50 11.94
CA PRO A 41 -14.82 1.05 10.58
C PRO A 41 -16.10 0.51 9.93
N TYR A 42 -16.32 0.85 8.67
CA TYR A 42 -17.41 0.35 7.83
C TYR A 42 -16.89 -0.11 6.47
N VAL A 43 -17.30 -1.28 6.01
CA VAL A 43 -16.91 -1.82 4.70
C VAL A 43 -18.02 -1.57 3.69
N HIS A 44 -17.69 -0.86 2.61
CA HIS A 44 -18.60 -0.70 1.47
C HIS A 44 -17.82 -0.93 0.17
N GLY A 45 -18.26 -1.96 -0.58
CA GLY A 45 -17.54 -2.40 -1.78
C GLY A 45 -16.13 -2.88 -1.47
N ASP A 46 -15.14 -2.30 -2.15
CA ASP A 46 -13.72 -2.63 -2.03
C ASP A 46 -12.95 -1.70 -1.07
N THR A 47 -13.66 -0.94 -0.25
CA THR A 47 -13.08 0.11 0.59
C THR A 47 -13.54 -0.03 2.03
N VAL A 48 -12.61 0.18 2.94
CA VAL A 48 -12.88 0.39 4.37
C VAL A 48 -12.95 1.89 4.61
N TYR A 49 -14.06 2.34 5.17
CA TYR A 49 -14.30 3.70 5.66
C TYR A 49 -14.11 3.68 7.17
N LEU A 50 -13.10 4.33 7.66
CA LEU A 50 -12.79 4.42 9.08
C LEU A 50 -13.17 5.81 9.59
N TYR A 51 -14.30 5.90 10.29
CA TYR A 51 -14.65 7.10 11.02
C TYR A 51 -13.98 7.07 12.39
N THR A 52 -13.63 8.23 12.93
CA THR A 52 -12.96 8.35 14.23
C THR A 52 -13.35 9.64 14.91
N THR A 53 -13.31 9.65 16.23
CA THR A 53 -13.24 10.91 16.97
C THR A 53 -11.89 11.57 16.76
N HIS A 54 -11.85 12.88 17.03
CA HIS A 54 -10.65 13.72 16.92
C HIS A 54 -10.30 14.31 18.29
N ASP A 55 -9.26 13.76 18.92
CA ASP A 55 -8.68 14.38 20.10
C ASP A 55 -7.89 15.63 19.68
N GLU A 56 -8.29 16.80 20.10
CA GLU A 56 -7.65 18.08 19.72
C GLU A 56 -6.15 18.09 20.08
N ASN A 57 -5.30 18.41 19.12
CA ASN A 57 -3.84 18.26 19.23
C ASN A 57 -3.20 18.93 20.46
N ASN A 58 -3.73 20.07 20.89
CA ASN A 58 -3.17 20.89 21.96
C ASN A 58 -3.99 20.84 23.25
N ALA A 59 -5.04 20.00 23.31
CA ALA A 59 -5.90 19.90 24.48
C ALA A 59 -5.33 18.96 25.54
N GLU A 60 -5.69 19.19 26.78
CA GLU A 60 -5.56 18.25 27.88
C GLU A 60 -6.96 17.82 28.31
N GLY A 61 -7.21 16.50 28.38
CA GLY A 61 -8.54 15.94 28.57
C GLY A 61 -9.31 15.76 27.26
N PHE A 62 -10.52 15.28 27.37
CA PHE A 62 -11.39 14.93 26.22
C PHE A 62 -11.98 16.20 25.58
N ILE A 63 -11.25 16.81 24.66
CA ILE A 63 -11.71 17.94 23.85
C ILE A 63 -11.83 17.47 22.40
N MET A 64 -13.07 17.25 21.97
CA MET A 64 -13.43 16.71 20.66
C MET A 64 -14.57 17.53 20.04
N LYS A 65 -14.42 17.98 18.80
CA LYS A 65 -15.34 18.94 18.14
C LYS A 65 -15.91 18.43 16.84
N ASP A 66 -15.26 17.47 16.22
CA ASP A 66 -15.60 16.94 14.91
C ASP A 66 -15.26 15.45 14.79
N TRP A 67 -15.74 14.83 13.72
CA TRP A 67 -15.51 13.43 13.37
C TRP A 67 -14.78 13.34 12.04
N LEU A 68 -13.73 12.54 12.01
CA LEU A 68 -12.82 12.38 10.88
C LEU A 68 -13.20 11.14 10.07
N LEU A 69 -12.80 11.13 8.79
CA LEU A 69 -12.90 9.98 7.92
C LEU A 69 -11.55 9.67 7.29
N TYR A 70 -11.21 8.39 7.29
CA TYR A 70 -10.09 7.81 6.56
C TYR A 70 -10.59 6.66 5.70
N THR A 71 -9.97 6.43 4.53
CA THR A 71 -10.30 5.28 3.69
C THR A 71 -9.08 4.46 3.34
N SER A 72 -9.28 3.15 3.21
CA SER A 72 -8.24 2.23 2.74
C SER A 72 -8.85 1.12 1.88
N THR A 73 -8.12 0.71 0.85
CA THR A 73 -8.44 -0.48 0.04
C THR A 73 -7.52 -1.65 0.35
N ASP A 74 -6.53 -1.45 1.24
CA ASP A 74 -5.49 -2.44 1.52
C ASP A 74 -5.13 -2.62 3.00
N MET A 75 -5.80 -1.90 3.91
CA MET A 75 -5.65 -1.94 5.38
C MET A 75 -4.39 -1.29 5.94
N VAL A 76 -3.44 -0.87 5.12
CA VAL A 76 -2.18 -0.27 5.61
C VAL A 76 -1.92 1.14 5.09
N ASN A 77 -2.35 1.46 3.87
CA ASN A 77 -2.31 2.81 3.33
C ASN A 77 -3.68 3.46 3.54
N TRP A 78 -3.72 4.56 4.27
CA TRP A 78 -4.94 5.28 4.63
C TRP A 78 -4.94 6.69 4.05
N GLU A 79 -6.00 7.04 3.35
CA GLU A 79 -6.24 8.39 2.81
C GLU A 79 -7.05 9.20 3.83
N ASP A 80 -6.53 10.36 4.23
CA ASP A 80 -7.20 11.29 5.15
C ASP A 80 -8.20 12.16 4.38
N HIS A 81 -9.47 12.17 4.80
CA HIS A 81 -10.52 13.04 4.24
C HIS A 81 -10.87 14.20 5.18
N GLY A 82 -10.19 14.30 6.32
CA GLY A 82 -10.45 15.31 7.35
C GLY A 82 -11.79 15.11 8.05
N ALA A 83 -12.28 16.17 8.67
CA ALA A 83 -13.57 16.12 9.34
C ALA A 83 -14.72 16.10 8.33
N VAL A 84 -15.63 15.13 8.44
CA VAL A 84 -16.82 14.98 7.59
C VAL A 84 -18.10 15.40 8.29
N ALA A 85 -18.06 15.52 9.61
CA ALA A 85 -19.14 16.04 10.44
C ALA A 85 -18.57 16.74 11.69
N SER A 86 -19.37 17.57 12.34
CA SER A 86 -18.97 18.31 13.53
C SER A 86 -20.17 18.61 14.44
N LEU A 87 -19.91 19.07 15.65
CA LEU A 87 -20.94 19.54 16.56
C LEU A 87 -21.82 20.66 15.96
N LYS A 88 -21.28 21.44 15.01
CA LYS A 88 -22.00 22.55 14.34
C LYS A 88 -23.11 22.07 13.41
N ASP A 89 -23.10 20.81 13.00
CA ASP A 89 -24.14 20.23 12.15
C ASP A 89 -25.44 19.98 12.93
N PHE A 90 -25.37 19.95 14.26
CA PHE A 90 -26.53 19.87 15.17
C PHE A 90 -26.99 21.26 15.59
N LYS A 91 -28.05 21.76 14.96
CA LYS A 91 -28.60 23.12 15.24
C LYS A 91 -29.09 23.30 16.65
N TRP A 92 -29.49 22.24 17.34
CA TRP A 92 -30.00 22.24 18.72
C TRP A 92 -28.87 22.28 19.77
N TYR A 93 -27.63 21.92 19.41
CA TYR A 93 -26.47 21.99 20.29
C TYR A 93 -25.69 23.30 20.07
N LYS A 94 -25.22 23.90 21.17
CA LYS A 94 -24.54 25.21 21.16
C LYS A 94 -23.15 25.16 21.81
N GLY A 95 -22.73 24.00 22.31
CA GLY A 95 -21.40 23.81 22.85
C GLY A 95 -20.36 23.61 21.75
N ASP A 96 -19.10 23.54 22.15
CA ASP A 96 -17.92 23.39 21.29
C ASP A 96 -17.04 22.18 21.67
N ASN A 97 -17.56 21.28 22.51
CA ASN A 97 -16.90 20.04 22.95
C ASN A 97 -17.93 18.92 23.13
N GLY A 98 -17.49 17.66 23.01
CA GLY A 98 -18.29 16.48 23.28
C GLY A 98 -18.67 15.67 22.04
N ALA A 99 -17.96 15.81 20.92
CA ALA A 99 -18.10 14.95 19.74
C ALA A 99 -17.43 13.58 20.02
N TRP A 100 -18.18 12.68 20.71
CA TRP A 100 -17.65 11.41 21.18
C TRP A 100 -17.92 10.25 20.21
N ALA A 101 -17.60 9.01 20.61
CA ALA A 101 -17.58 7.79 19.81
C ALA A 101 -18.85 7.60 18.96
N GLU A 102 -18.74 7.86 17.68
CA GLU A 102 -19.80 7.71 16.67
C GLU A 102 -19.78 6.34 16.03
N GLN A 103 -20.84 6.01 15.29
CA GLN A 103 -20.82 4.94 14.30
C GLN A 103 -21.60 5.33 13.06
N VAL A 104 -21.11 4.89 11.90
CA VAL A 104 -21.74 5.11 10.59
C VAL A 104 -22.19 3.79 9.99
N ILE A 105 -23.39 3.79 9.37
CA ILE A 105 -23.93 2.66 8.63
C ILE A 105 -24.65 3.15 7.37
N GLU A 106 -24.62 2.36 6.31
CA GLU A 106 -25.35 2.64 5.08
C GLU A 106 -26.64 1.81 5.02
N ARG A 107 -27.74 2.42 4.55
CA ARG A 107 -28.97 1.75 4.17
C ARG A 107 -29.64 2.44 2.99
N ASN A 108 -29.90 1.68 1.93
CA ASN A 108 -30.62 2.15 0.74
C ASN A 108 -30.01 3.39 0.07
N GLY A 109 -28.66 3.47 0.01
CA GLY A 109 -27.93 4.59 -0.56
C GLY A 109 -27.84 5.82 0.34
N LYS A 110 -28.30 5.74 1.58
CA LYS A 110 -28.14 6.79 2.58
C LYS A 110 -27.17 6.36 3.66
N TRP A 111 -26.38 7.30 4.12
CA TRP A 111 -25.39 7.13 5.18
C TRP A 111 -25.88 7.78 6.46
N TYR A 112 -25.96 7.02 7.54
CA TYR A 112 -26.46 7.43 8.85
C TYR A 112 -25.31 7.43 9.84
N MET A 113 -25.01 8.59 10.43
CA MET A 113 -23.99 8.76 11.46
C MET A 113 -24.66 9.03 12.80
N TYR A 114 -24.54 8.12 13.75
CA TYR A 114 -25.07 8.25 15.10
C TYR A 114 -23.99 8.86 15.98
N CYS A 115 -24.24 10.08 16.44
CA CYS A 115 -23.25 10.92 17.10
C CYS A 115 -23.69 11.21 18.55
N PRO A 116 -23.00 10.67 19.54
CA PRO A 116 -23.24 11.11 20.91
C PRO A 116 -22.64 12.50 21.12
N ILE A 117 -23.38 13.33 21.83
CA ILE A 117 -22.90 14.62 22.32
C ILE A 117 -22.89 14.56 23.83
N HIS A 118 -21.71 14.54 24.42
CA HIS A 118 -21.54 14.31 25.86
C HIS A 118 -22.53 15.12 26.71
N GLY A 119 -23.36 14.42 27.52
CA GLY A 119 -24.39 15.01 28.36
C GLY A 119 -25.64 15.51 27.64
N HIS A 120 -25.75 15.31 26.32
CA HIS A 120 -26.87 15.80 25.49
C HIS A 120 -27.52 14.71 24.64
N GLY A 121 -27.16 13.43 24.89
CA GLY A 121 -27.72 12.27 24.19
C GLY A 121 -27.08 11.99 22.84
N ILE A 122 -27.76 11.16 22.04
CA ILE A 122 -27.31 10.68 20.75
C ILE A 122 -28.11 11.35 19.63
N GLY A 123 -27.48 12.14 18.79
CA GLY A 123 -28.03 12.65 17.53
C GLY A 123 -27.82 11.71 16.37
N VAL A 124 -28.52 11.94 15.26
CA VAL A 124 -28.28 11.26 14.00
C VAL A 124 -28.11 12.27 12.88
N LEU A 125 -27.10 12.09 12.06
CA LEU A 125 -26.86 12.85 10.84
C LEU A 125 -27.05 11.94 9.63
N VAL A 126 -27.51 12.50 8.50
CA VAL A 126 -27.78 11.74 7.27
C VAL A 126 -27.08 12.40 6.08
N ALA A 127 -26.50 11.59 5.20
CA ALA A 127 -25.88 12.02 3.97
C ALA A 127 -26.21 11.08 2.79
N ASP A 128 -25.96 11.55 1.56
CA ASP A 128 -26.05 10.77 0.33
C ASP A 128 -24.70 10.11 -0.05
N SER A 129 -23.66 10.38 0.74
CA SER A 129 -22.29 9.93 0.48
C SER A 129 -21.58 9.66 1.82
N PRO A 130 -20.62 8.70 1.85
CA PRO A 130 -19.78 8.48 3.03
C PRO A 130 -18.95 9.71 3.44
N PHE A 131 -18.69 10.59 2.49
CA PHE A 131 -17.93 11.83 2.68
C PHE A 131 -18.79 13.01 3.16
N GLY A 132 -20.09 12.80 3.35
CA GLY A 132 -21.05 13.85 3.64
C GLY A 132 -21.52 14.62 2.38
N PRO A 133 -22.04 15.87 2.51
CA PRO A 133 -22.25 16.58 3.77
C PRO A 133 -23.36 15.91 4.62
N PHE A 134 -23.04 15.64 5.85
CA PHE A 134 -23.99 15.11 6.82
C PHE A 134 -24.91 16.22 7.36
N LYS A 135 -26.20 15.93 7.54
CA LYS A 135 -27.21 16.90 7.98
C LYS A 135 -28.10 16.29 9.05
N ASP A 136 -28.45 17.08 10.04
CA ASP A 136 -29.39 16.72 11.08
C ASP A 136 -30.86 16.75 10.56
N PRO A 137 -31.51 15.59 10.41
CA PRO A 137 -32.89 15.52 9.92
C PRO A 137 -33.94 15.79 11.04
N LEU A 138 -33.54 15.66 12.29
CA LEU A 138 -34.49 15.69 13.43
C LEU A 138 -34.54 17.05 14.13
N GLY A 139 -33.46 17.81 14.16
CA GLY A 139 -33.33 19.03 14.92
C GLY A 139 -33.42 18.82 16.45
N LYS A 140 -33.17 17.58 16.91
CA LYS A 140 -33.18 17.14 18.32
C LYS A 140 -32.42 15.81 18.44
N PRO A 141 -32.00 15.40 19.64
CA PRO A 141 -31.46 14.05 19.86
C PRO A 141 -32.49 12.96 19.47
N LEU A 142 -31.97 11.85 18.93
CA LEU A 142 -32.73 10.61 18.72
C LEU A 142 -33.06 9.96 20.08
N VAL A 143 -32.04 9.90 20.95
CA VAL A 143 -32.14 9.40 22.32
C VAL A 143 -31.51 10.41 23.27
N TRP A 144 -32.15 10.73 24.35
CA TRP A 144 -31.58 11.54 25.43
C TRP A 144 -32.36 11.38 26.74
N ASN A 145 -31.70 10.80 27.75
CA ASN A 145 -32.14 10.87 29.13
C ASN A 145 -31.46 12.07 29.82
N LYS A 146 -32.24 13.07 30.19
CA LYS A 146 -31.73 14.30 30.81
C LYS A 146 -31.24 14.14 32.24
N GLU A 147 -31.51 13.00 32.86
CA GLU A 147 -31.14 12.72 34.25
C GLU A 147 -29.70 12.22 34.40
N HIS A 148 -29.06 11.81 33.30
CA HIS A 148 -27.70 11.30 33.28
C HIS A 148 -26.99 11.59 31.94
N TRP A 149 -25.67 11.33 31.89
CA TRP A 149 -24.84 11.51 30.68
C TRP A 149 -24.57 10.20 29.92
N TYR A 150 -25.17 9.10 30.30
CA TYR A 150 -24.86 7.73 29.88
C TYR A 150 -25.28 7.39 28.44
N ASP A 151 -26.00 8.26 27.75
CA ASP A 151 -26.37 8.08 26.34
C ASP A 151 -25.19 8.45 25.44
N ILE A 152 -24.23 7.53 25.36
CA ILE A 152 -22.99 7.66 24.56
C ILE A 152 -22.69 6.35 23.83
N ASP A 153 -21.73 6.38 22.90
CA ASP A 153 -21.13 5.24 22.22
C ASP A 153 -22.15 4.33 21.49
N PRO A 154 -22.96 4.88 20.58
CA PRO A 154 -23.93 4.08 19.85
C PRO A 154 -23.25 3.11 18.89
N THR A 155 -23.81 1.90 18.77
CA THR A 155 -23.47 0.93 17.74
C THR A 155 -24.73 0.45 17.03
N VAL A 156 -24.71 0.37 15.71
CA VAL A 156 -25.85 0.00 14.89
C VAL A 156 -25.49 -1.14 13.94
N TRP A 157 -26.38 -2.12 13.90
CA TRP A 157 -26.30 -3.25 13.00
C TRP A 157 -27.65 -3.51 12.33
N ILE A 158 -27.65 -3.79 11.03
CA ILE A 158 -28.84 -4.22 10.29
C ILE A 158 -28.75 -5.72 10.11
N ASP A 159 -29.71 -6.47 10.61
CA ASP A 159 -29.73 -7.92 10.51
C ASP A 159 -30.22 -8.40 9.13
N ASP A 160 -30.08 -9.71 8.85
CA ASP A 160 -30.44 -10.33 7.55
C ASP A 160 -31.93 -10.16 7.20
N ASP A 161 -32.80 -9.98 8.19
CA ASP A 161 -34.23 -9.71 8.02
C ASP A 161 -34.56 -8.21 7.78
N GLY A 162 -33.54 -7.34 7.81
CA GLY A 162 -33.67 -5.89 7.64
C GLY A 162 -33.97 -5.13 8.92
N GLN A 163 -34.14 -5.79 10.07
CA GLN A 163 -34.28 -5.10 11.35
C GLN A 163 -32.96 -4.48 11.78
N ALA A 164 -32.96 -3.18 12.05
CA ALA A 164 -31.81 -2.48 12.60
C ALA A 164 -31.93 -2.37 14.13
N TYR A 165 -30.81 -2.62 14.81
CA TYR A 165 -30.68 -2.53 16.25
C TYR A 165 -29.63 -1.47 16.58
N MET A 166 -29.93 -0.59 17.54
CA MET A 166 -28.97 0.34 18.11
C MET A 166 -28.75 0.01 19.58
N TYR A 167 -27.49 -0.24 19.93
CA TYR A 167 -27.02 -0.40 21.30
C TYR A 167 -26.16 0.79 21.70
N TRP A 168 -26.12 1.13 23.00
CA TRP A 168 -25.28 2.21 23.53
C TRP A 168 -25.15 2.14 25.06
N GLY A 169 -24.31 2.98 25.65
CA GLY A 169 -24.34 3.34 27.05
C GLY A 169 -23.10 3.04 27.88
N ASN A 170 -23.00 3.69 29.01
CA ASN A 170 -21.95 3.59 30.03
C ASN A 170 -22.55 3.87 31.45
N PRO A 171 -22.43 3.01 32.46
CA PRO A 171 -21.92 1.64 32.39
C PRO A 171 -22.99 0.60 32.12
N ASN A 172 -24.20 1.01 31.79
CA ASN A 172 -25.33 0.14 31.48
C ASN A 172 -25.48 0.04 29.96
N LEU A 173 -25.89 -1.13 29.49
CA LEU A 173 -26.10 -1.39 28.06
C LEU A 173 -27.59 -1.21 27.75
N TYR A 174 -27.90 -0.29 26.86
CA TYR A 174 -29.24 0.00 26.36
C TYR A 174 -29.40 -0.44 24.92
N MET A 175 -30.67 -0.68 24.50
CA MET A 175 -31.01 -1.05 23.15
C MET A 175 -32.35 -0.53 22.70
N VAL A 176 -32.49 -0.18 21.42
CA VAL A 176 -33.75 0.00 20.70
C VAL A 176 -33.75 -0.71 19.36
N ARG A 177 -34.94 -1.03 18.85
CA ARG A 177 -35.15 -1.40 17.47
C ARG A 177 -35.43 -0.16 16.65
N LEU A 178 -34.52 0.18 15.74
CA LEU A 178 -34.71 1.30 14.82
C LEU A 178 -35.78 0.95 13.79
N ASN A 179 -36.56 1.95 13.40
CA ASN A 179 -37.49 1.85 12.29
C ASN A 179 -36.71 1.84 10.94
N GLU A 180 -37.40 1.55 9.86
CA GLU A 180 -36.82 1.49 8.53
C GLU A 180 -36.18 2.82 8.08
N ASP A 181 -36.67 3.95 8.59
CA ASP A 181 -36.13 5.29 8.33
C ASP A 181 -34.77 5.55 8.97
N MET A 182 -34.31 4.68 9.87
CA MET A 182 -33.03 4.77 10.60
C MET A 182 -32.87 6.02 11.48
N ILE A 183 -33.89 6.86 11.60
CA ILE A 183 -33.89 8.11 12.39
C ILE A 183 -35.01 8.15 13.46
N SER A 184 -35.68 7.05 13.65
CA SER A 184 -36.67 6.83 14.69
C SER A 184 -36.62 5.39 15.20
N TYR A 185 -37.25 5.12 16.34
CA TYR A 185 -37.37 3.77 16.91
C TYR A 185 -38.76 3.49 17.42
N SER A 186 -39.09 2.19 17.57
CA SER A 186 -40.37 1.71 18.09
C SER A 186 -40.20 0.93 19.40
N GLY A 187 -41.18 1.05 20.30
CA GLY A 187 -41.17 0.40 21.61
C GLY A 187 -40.39 1.18 22.65
N ASP A 188 -40.18 0.55 23.80
CA ASP A 188 -39.44 1.13 24.92
C ASP A 188 -37.93 0.93 24.76
N ILE A 189 -37.15 1.78 25.41
CA ILE A 189 -35.72 1.58 25.57
C ILE A 189 -35.53 0.39 26.51
N ILE A 190 -34.79 -0.61 26.05
CA ILE A 190 -34.51 -1.83 26.82
C ILE A 190 -33.14 -1.65 27.49
N GLU A 191 -33.10 -1.74 28.80
CA GLU A 191 -31.89 -1.86 29.58
C GLU A 191 -31.56 -3.34 29.75
N HIS A 192 -30.38 -3.76 29.27
CA HIS A 192 -29.94 -5.16 29.38
C HIS A 192 -29.42 -5.49 30.78
N PRO A 193 -29.56 -6.75 31.23
CA PRO A 193 -28.86 -7.22 32.40
C PRO A 193 -27.36 -6.99 32.25
N LYS A 194 -26.69 -6.62 33.34
CA LYS A 194 -25.28 -6.28 33.33
C LYS A 194 -24.45 -7.41 32.73
N VAL A 195 -23.80 -7.12 31.62
CA VAL A 195 -22.79 -8.01 31.01
C VAL A 195 -21.52 -7.94 31.87
N LYS A 196 -20.92 -9.09 32.14
CA LYS A 196 -19.69 -9.14 32.94
C LYS A 196 -18.61 -8.29 32.27
N ASP A 197 -17.91 -7.48 33.06
CA ASP A 197 -16.79 -6.61 32.67
C ASP A 197 -17.14 -5.53 31.60
N TYR A 198 -18.41 -5.35 31.25
CA TYR A 198 -18.86 -4.26 30.39
C TYR A 198 -18.66 -2.90 31.08
N GLN A 199 -18.03 -1.97 30.36
CA GLN A 199 -17.89 -0.58 30.80
C GLN A 199 -18.58 0.37 29.83
N GLU A 200 -18.20 0.39 28.55
CA GLU A 200 -18.68 1.32 27.53
C GLU A 200 -18.30 0.85 26.11
N GLY A 201 -18.55 1.68 25.08
CA GLY A 201 -18.08 1.46 23.73
C GLY A 201 -18.55 0.14 23.12
N PRO A 202 -19.85 -0.19 23.13
CA PRO A 202 -20.31 -1.43 22.53
C PRO A 202 -20.09 -1.40 21.01
N TRP A 203 -19.71 -2.55 20.46
CA TRP A 203 -19.67 -2.81 19.03
C TRP A 203 -20.46 -4.06 18.71
N PHE A 204 -21.57 -3.91 18.00
CA PHE A 204 -22.53 -4.98 17.74
C PHE A 204 -22.47 -5.46 16.28
N TRP A 205 -22.38 -6.77 16.08
CA TRP A 205 -22.46 -7.37 14.74
C TRP A 205 -22.97 -8.82 14.81
N GLY A 206 -23.46 -9.32 13.64
CA GLY A 206 -23.83 -10.71 13.45
C GLY A 206 -22.96 -11.39 12.39
N ARG A 207 -22.62 -12.66 12.57
CA ARG A 207 -21.96 -13.48 11.55
C ARG A 207 -22.32 -14.96 11.68
N LYS A 208 -22.10 -15.72 10.60
CA LYS A 208 -22.24 -17.18 10.62
C LYS A 208 -20.91 -17.81 11.05
N ASN A 209 -20.96 -18.76 12.00
CA ASN A 209 -19.80 -19.56 12.39
C ASN A 209 -19.44 -20.60 11.30
N ALA A 210 -18.40 -21.40 11.51
CA ALA A 210 -17.96 -22.43 10.57
C ALA A 210 -19.01 -23.51 10.26
N LYS A 211 -20.02 -23.66 11.12
CA LYS A 211 -21.16 -24.58 10.94
C LYS A 211 -22.36 -23.92 10.23
N GLY A 212 -22.23 -22.67 9.80
CA GLY A 212 -23.30 -21.91 9.17
C GLY A 212 -24.37 -21.36 10.13
N GLN A 213 -24.18 -21.47 11.45
CA GLN A 213 -25.10 -20.96 12.46
C GLN A 213 -24.85 -19.47 12.66
N LYS A 214 -25.93 -18.65 12.62
CA LYS A 214 -25.85 -17.24 12.95
C LYS A 214 -25.54 -17.08 14.44
N LYS A 215 -24.57 -16.22 14.73
CA LYS A 215 -24.19 -15.78 16.06
C LYS A 215 -24.09 -14.27 16.09
N TYR A 216 -24.45 -13.68 17.21
CA TYR A 216 -24.36 -12.27 17.46
C TYR A 216 -23.25 -12.00 18.47
N TYR A 217 -22.58 -10.89 18.29
CA TYR A 217 -21.41 -10.52 19.06
C TYR A 217 -21.57 -9.08 19.56
N MET A 218 -21.10 -8.84 20.76
CA MET A 218 -20.99 -7.54 21.37
C MET A 218 -19.57 -7.41 21.91
N ALA A 219 -18.70 -6.68 21.22
CA ALA A 219 -17.41 -6.28 21.79
C ALA A 219 -17.57 -4.95 22.52
N PHE A 220 -16.72 -4.65 23.49
CA PHE A 220 -16.83 -3.44 24.31
C PHE A 220 -15.53 -3.15 25.04
N ALA A 221 -15.36 -1.89 25.46
CA ALA A 221 -14.36 -1.52 26.46
C ALA A 221 -14.67 -2.24 27.76
N SER A 222 -13.73 -3.08 28.20
CA SER A 222 -13.95 -3.95 29.35
C SER A 222 -13.05 -3.57 30.51
N THR A 223 -13.60 -3.63 31.72
CA THR A 223 -12.91 -3.20 32.94
C THR A 223 -12.64 -1.68 32.91
N CYS A 224 -12.37 -1.03 33.97
CA CYS A 224 -11.91 0.36 33.99
C CYS A 224 -11.06 0.60 35.23
N CYS A 225 -10.00 1.28 35.19
CA CYS A 225 -9.15 1.76 34.08
C CYS A 225 -7.74 1.24 34.33
N PRO A 226 -7.01 0.83 33.32
CA PRO A 226 -7.22 0.93 31.88
C PRO A 226 -8.17 -0.15 31.34
N GLU A 227 -8.78 0.12 30.18
CA GLU A 227 -9.73 -0.77 29.51
C GLU A 227 -9.04 -1.73 28.53
N GLY A 228 -9.49 -3.00 28.55
CA GLY A 228 -9.24 -3.94 27.46
C GLY A 228 -10.40 -3.96 26.47
N ILE A 229 -10.37 -4.88 25.53
CA ILE A 229 -11.51 -5.20 24.66
C ILE A 229 -12.06 -6.55 25.10
N GLY A 230 -13.24 -6.52 25.74
CA GLY A 230 -14.00 -7.71 26.08
C GLY A 230 -15.04 -8.02 25.03
N TYR A 231 -15.65 -9.22 25.09
CA TYR A 231 -16.79 -9.54 24.24
C TYR A 231 -17.74 -10.55 24.85
N ALA A 232 -18.98 -10.46 24.42
CA ALA A 232 -20.04 -11.38 24.70
C ALA A 232 -20.67 -11.90 23.41
N MET A 233 -21.35 -13.04 23.47
CA MET A 233 -22.06 -13.65 22.35
C MET A 233 -23.52 -13.95 22.72
N SER A 234 -24.36 -14.04 21.68
CA SER A 234 -25.77 -14.46 21.80
C SER A 234 -26.19 -15.26 20.57
N ASP A 235 -27.27 -16.03 20.72
CA ASP A 235 -27.98 -16.67 19.62
C ASP A 235 -29.05 -15.74 19.00
N HIS A 236 -29.35 -14.62 19.65
CA HIS A 236 -30.37 -13.65 19.24
C HIS A 236 -29.80 -12.23 19.22
N ALA A 237 -30.31 -11.40 18.30
CA ALA A 237 -29.84 -10.02 18.11
C ALA A 237 -30.10 -9.11 19.32
N ASP A 238 -31.05 -9.48 20.17
CA ASP A 238 -31.47 -8.78 21.38
C ASP A 238 -31.03 -9.48 22.68
N GLY A 239 -30.04 -10.36 22.61
CA GLY A 239 -29.51 -11.10 23.77
C GLY A 239 -30.31 -12.37 24.10
N PRO A 240 -30.11 -12.96 25.28
CA PRO A 240 -29.21 -12.52 26.36
C PRO A 240 -27.72 -12.65 25.96
N TRP A 241 -26.89 -11.77 26.55
CA TRP A 241 -25.45 -11.69 26.27
C TRP A 241 -24.64 -12.55 27.24
N GLU A 242 -23.92 -13.53 26.71
CA GLU A 242 -23.02 -14.39 27.49
C GLU A 242 -21.57 -13.93 27.31
N TRP A 243 -20.90 -13.56 28.39
CA TRP A 243 -19.49 -13.20 28.42
C TRP A 243 -18.60 -14.35 27.91
N LYS A 244 -17.67 -14.07 26.99
CA LYS A 244 -16.78 -15.09 26.40
C LYS A 244 -15.30 -14.85 26.70
N GLY A 245 -14.89 -13.68 27.09
CA GLY A 245 -13.48 -13.35 27.37
C GLY A 245 -13.04 -12.03 26.77
N HIS A 246 -11.75 -11.86 26.68
CA HIS A 246 -11.15 -10.70 26.06
C HIS A 246 -10.73 -10.98 24.61
N ILE A 247 -10.97 -10.03 23.72
CA ILE A 247 -10.31 -9.96 22.42
C ILE A 247 -8.89 -9.46 22.64
N MET A 248 -8.71 -8.45 23.52
CA MET A 248 -7.42 -7.92 23.93
C MET A 248 -7.47 -7.53 25.41
N ASN A 249 -6.53 -8.01 26.19
CA ASN A 249 -6.43 -7.64 27.58
C ASN A 249 -5.99 -6.18 27.74
N HIS A 250 -6.33 -5.61 28.90
CA HIS A 250 -5.93 -4.25 29.25
C HIS A 250 -4.41 -4.14 29.50
N THR A 251 -3.88 -3.00 29.13
CA THR A 251 -2.51 -2.58 29.44
C THR A 251 -2.53 -1.09 29.80
N PRO A 252 -1.46 -0.54 30.39
CA PRO A 252 -1.39 0.91 30.63
C PRO A 252 -1.56 1.77 29.37
N GLN A 253 -1.38 1.19 28.17
CA GLN A 253 -1.50 1.86 26.88
C GLN A 253 -2.93 1.87 26.32
N THR A 254 -3.87 1.10 26.90
CA THR A 254 -5.20 0.86 26.31
C THR A 254 -6.33 1.61 27.00
N ARG A 255 -6.04 2.63 27.82
CA ARG A 255 -7.10 3.41 28.48
C ARG A 255 -8.09 3.99 27.47
N GLY A 256 -9.40 3.80 27.74
CA GLY A 256 -10.50 4.22 26.87
C GLY A 256 -10.55 3.44 25.54
N ASN A 257 -10.18 2.18 25.54
CA ASN A 257 -10.02 1.35 24.33
C ASN A 257 -11.38 0.87 23.80
N HIS A 258 -11.91 1.57 22.81
CA HIS A 258 -13.11 1.21 22.09
C HIS A 258 -12.82 0.28 20.91
N PRO A 259 -13.59 -0.82 20.72
CA PRO A 259 -13.42 -1.72 19.59
C PRO A 259 -14.15 -1.26 18.34
N GLY A 260 -13.60 -1.59 17.17
CA GLY A 260 -14.30 -1.66 15.90
C GLY A 260 -13.96 -2.99 15.20
N ILE A 261 -14.95 -3.76 14.78
CA ILE A 261 -14.74 -5.10 14.19
C ILE A 261 -15.32 -5.14 12.79
N ILE A 262 -14.53 -5.60 11.81
CA ILE A 262 -15.00 -5.81 10.44
C ILE A 262 -14.42 -7.09 9.83
N ASP A 263 -15.12 -7.60 8.82
CA ASP A 263 -14.58 -8.54 7.85
C ASP A 263 -14.26 -7.81 6.54
N PHE A 264 -13.04 -7.96 6.01
CA PHE A 264 -12.63 -7.33 4.77
C PHE A 264 -11.71 -8.26 3.96
N LYS A 265 -12.04 -8.47 2.68
CA LYS A 265 -11.26 -9.31 1.74
C LYS A 265 -10.86 -10.67 2.33
N GLY A 266 -11.80 -11.32 3.02
CA GLY A 266 -11.64 -12.66 3.57
C GLY A 266 -10.86 -12.77 4.87
N LYS A 267 -10.47 -11.65 5.47
CA LYS A 267 -9.87 -11.57 6.80
C LYS A 267 -10.78 -10.79 7.75
N SER A 268 -10.61 -11.01 9.06
CA SER A 268 -11.28 -10.25 10.11
C SER A 268 -10.28 -9.34 10.81
N TYR A 269 -10.74 -8.16 11.21
CA TYR A 269 -9.90 -7.14 11.82
C TYR A 269 -10.53 -6.58 13.07
N CYS A 270 -9.70 -6.33 14.08
CA CYS A 270 -10.03 -5.61 15.29
C CYS A 270 -9.29 -4.27 15.28
N PHE A 271 -10.05 -3.19 15.37
CA PHE A 271 -9.56 -1.84 15.62
C PHE A 271 -9.70 -1.51 17.09
N GLY A 272 -8.86 -0.61 17.55
CA GLY A 272 -8.91 -0.05 18.89
C GLY A 272 -8.00 1.15 18.97
N LEU A 273 -7.77 1.65 20.16
CA LEU A 273 -6.95 2.83 20.38
C LEU A 273 -5.86 2.61 21.44
N ASN A 274 -4.89 3.49 21.43
CA ASN A 274 -3.79 3.53 22.40
C ASN A 274 -3.19 4.94 22.47
N TYR A 275 -2.08 5.08 23.18
CA TYR A 275 -1.34 6.34 23.35
C TYR A 275 0.08 6.26 22.73
N ASP A 276 0.31 5.35 21.79
CA ASP A 276 1.67 5.07 21.33
C ASP A 276 2.29 6.22 20.56
N ILE A 277 1.51 6.96 19.73
CA ILE A 277 2.01 8.17 19.04
C ILE A 277 2.40 9.25 20.07
N PHE A 278 1.52 9.52 21.03
CA PHE A 278 1.78 10.53 22.06
C PHE A 278 3.00 10.19 22.92
N ARG A 279 3.20 8.90 23.22
CA ARG A 279 4.36 8.42 24.00
C ARG A 279 5.70 8.48 23.26
N LEU A 280 5.71 8.63 21.95
CA LEU A 280 6.94 8.94 21.22
C LEU A 280 7.45 10.36 21.53
N GLU A 281 6.58 11.26 21.99
CA GLU A 281 6.89 12.65 22.28
C GLU A 281 7.09 12.90 23.79
N THR A 282 6.38 12.15 24.66
CA THR A 282 6.37 12.37 26.11
C THR A 282 5.93 11.12 26.87
N ASP A 283 6.34 11.00 28.14
CA ASP A 283 5.85 9.99 29.09
C ASP A 283 4.58 10.43 29.85
N ARG A 284 4.16 11.67 29.65
CA ARG A 284 2.98 12.26 30.26
C ARG A 284 1.71 11.72 29.60
N HIS A 285 0.75 11.28 30.40
CA HIS A 285 -0.57 10.92 29.92
C HIS A 285 -1.43 12.19 29.68
N ALA A 286 -2.05 12.26 28.50
CA ALA A 286 -3.11 13.21 28.15
C ALA A 286 -4.06 12.50 27.15
N GLU A 287 -5.30 12.97 27.05
CA GLU A 287 -6.28 12.35 26.15
C GLU A 287 -6.00 12.73 24.69
N ARG A 288 -4.88 12.21 24.15
CA ARG A 288 -4.45 12.29 22.75
C ARG A 288 -4.12 10.90 22.28
N ARG A 289 -5.15 10.21 21.82
CA ARG A 289 -5.17 8.79 21.51
C ARG A 289 -4.75 8.53 20.06
N SER A 290 -4.55 7.27 19.71
CA SER A 290 -4.15 6.86 18.36
C SER A 290 -4.85 5.56 18.00
N VAL A 291 -5.49 5.51 16.83
CA VAL A 291 -6.15 4.30 16.34
C VAL A 291 -5.13 3.30 15.80
N SER A 292 -5.30 2.05 16.19
CA SER A 292 -4.58 0.89 15.68
C SER A 292 -5.52 -0.17 15.15
N ALA A 293 -5.02 -1.06 14.32
CA ALA A 293 -5.74 -2.20 13.78
C ALA A 293 -4.90 -3.48 13.85
N ALA A 294 -5.55 -4.63 13.95
CA ALA A 294 -4.91 -5.93 13.98
C ALA A 294 -5.74 -6.98 13.24
N GLU A 295 -5.10 -7.96 12.61
CA GLU A 295 -5.80 -9.14 12.11
C GLU A 295 -6.34 -9.97 13.28
N MET A 296 -7.57 -10.44 13.18
CA MET A 296 -8.30 -11.18 14.20
C MET A 296 -8.77 -12.54 13.66
N THR A 297 -8.82 -13.55 14.51
CA THR A 297 -9.20 -14.91 14.12
C THR A 297 -10.33 -15.43 14.99
N TYR A 298 -11.29 -16.10 14.35
CA TYR A 298 -12.36 -16.84 15.03
C TYR A 298 -12.01 -18.33 15.13
N ASN A 299 -12.35 -18.94 16.26
CA ASN A 299 -12.34 -20.40 16.45
C ASN A 299 -13.52 -21.04 15.69
N ALA A 300 -13.49 -22.35 15.52
CA ALA A 300 -14.52 -23.10 14.81
C ALA A 300 -15.93 -23.01 15.45
N ASP A 301 -16.00 -22.78 16.76
CA ASP A 301 -17.24 -22.58 17.51
C ASP A 301 -17.77 -21.14 17.43
N GLY A 302 -17.00 -20.22 16.83
CA GLY A 302 -17.31 -18.81 16.70
C GLY A 302 -16.71 -17.92 17.78
N THR A 303 -16.06 -18.48 18.81
CA THR A 303 -15.32 -17.66 19.77
C THR A 303 -14.13 -16.97 19.12
N ILE A 304 -13.67 -15.85 19.71
CA ILE A 304 -12.57 -15.04 19.18
C ILE A 304 -11.28 -15.43 19.89
N GLN A 305 -10.18 -15.56 19.13
CA GLN A 305 -8.85 -15.76 19.70
C GLN A 305 -8.34 -14.45 20.30
N GLU A 306 -7.77 -14.54 21.51
CA GLU A 306 -7.21 -13.39 22.18
C GLU A 306 -5.99 -12.85 21.42
N LEU A 307 -5.94 -11.54 21.24
CA LEU A 307 -4.84 -10.80 20.61
C LEU A 307 -3.87 -10.28 21.68
N PRO A 308 -2.57 -10.26 21.39
CA PRO A 308 -1.63 -9.47 22.18
C PRO A 308 -1.92 -7.97 22.01
N TYR A 309 -1.22 -7.12 22.76
CA TYR A 309 -1.30 -5.68 22.56
C TYR A 309 -0.94 -5.29 21.12
N PHE A 310 -1.59 -4.24 20.56
CA PHE A 310 -1.53 -3.85 19.15
C PHE A 310 -0.11 -3.81 18.56
N LEU A 311 0.89 -3.29 19.26
CA LEU A 311 2.28 -3.25 18.78
C LEU A 311 2.85 -4.63 18.40
N HIS A 312 2.31 -5.71 18.97
CA HIS A 312 2.77 -7.07 18.77
C HIS A 312 1.83 -7.89 17.87
N CYS A 313 0.77 -7.27 17.39
CA CYS A 313 -0.16 -7.88 16.45
C CYS A 313 0.38 -7.86 15.02
N LYS A 314 -0.29 -8.63 14.17
CA LYS A 314 -0.08 -8.65 12.73
C LYS A 314 -1.09 -7.75 12.04
N LEU A 315 -0.64 -6.95 11.09
CA LEU A 315 -1.46 -6.23 10.13
C LEU A 315 -0.75 -6.26 8.77
N GLU A 316 -1.21 -7.13 7.88
CA GLU A 316 -0.65 -7.26 6.54
C GLU A 316 -1.46 -6.48 5.53
N GLN A 317 -0.76 -5.91 4.56
CA GLN A 317 -1.39 -5.30 3.40
C GLN A 317 -2.17 -6.34 2.58
N VAL A 318 -3.38 -5.99 2.18
CA VAL A 318 -4.19 -6.79 1.28
C VAL A 318 -4.05 -6.29 -0.15
N GLY A 319 -3.39 -7.09 -1.00
CA GLY A 319 -3.14 -6.69 -2.38
C GLY A 319 -1.87 -5.87 -2.58
N SER A 320 -1.95 -4.84 -3.40
CA SER A 320 -0.83 -3.93 -3.70
C SER A 320 -1.36 -2.53 -3.99
N PHE A 321 -0.50 -1.54 -3.80
CA PHE A 321 -0.83 -0.13 -4.05
C PHE A 321 -0.52 0.26 -5.50
N ASN A 322 -1.48 0.90 -6.18
CA ASN A 322 -1.32 1.34 -7.57
C ASN A 322 -0.83 2.80 -7.65
N PRO A 323 0.43 3.06 -8.10
CA PRO A 323 0.97 4.42 -8.20
C PRO A 323 0.58 5.16 -9.49
N TYR A 324 -0.13 4.51 -10.40
CA TYR A 324 -0.41 5.01 -11.76
C TYR A 324 -1.72 5.81 -11.87
N ARG A 325 -2.49 5.88 -10.80
CA ARG A 325 -3.59 6.82 -10.64
C ARG A 325 -3.12 8.05 -9.86
N ARG A 326 -3.85 9.15 -9.93
CA ARG A 326 -3.65 10.26 -8.99
C ARG A 326 -3.85 9.74 -7.57
N VAL A 327 -2.90 10.05 -6.71
CA VAL A 327 -2.88 9.73 -5.29
C VAL A 327 -2.77 11.03 -4.50
N GLU A 328 -3.71 11.27 -3.61
CA GLU A 328 -3.65 12.41 -2.71
C GLU A 328 -2.48 12.21 -1.73
N ALA A 329 -1.72 13.26 -1.43
CA ALA A 329 -0.46 13.16 -0.69
C ALA A 329 -0.67 12.70 0.77
N GLU A 330 -1.85 12.91 1.31
CA GLU A 330 -2.30 12.43 2.61
C GLU A 330 -2.62 10.93 2.65
N THR A 331 -2.46 10.20 1.53
CA THR A 331 -2.53 8.74 1.50
C THR A 331 -1.20 8.16 1.94
N MET A 332 -1.16 7.53 3.10
CA MET A 332 0.08 7.00 3.67
C MET A 332 -0.12 5.82 4.60
N ALA A 333 0.91 4.98 4.72
CA ALA A 333 1.02 3.95 5.75
C ALA A 333 1.71 4.51 7.01
N TRP A 334 2.57 5.52 6.84
CA TRP A 334 3.24 6.23 7.92
C TRP A 334 3.62 7.64 7.49
N GLY A 335 3.33 8.62 8.34
CA GLY A 335 3.79 10.01 8.23
C GLY A 335 4.63 10.38 9.44
N TYR A 336 5.86 10.84 9.22
CA TYR A 336 6.74 11.29 10.31
C TYR A 336 6.83 12.80 10.34
N GLY A 337 6.36 13.41 11.44
CA GLY A 337 6.40 14.85 11.70
C GLY A 337 5.29 15.68 11.04
N LEU A 338 4.59 15.11 10.08
CA LEU A 338 3.67 15.78 9.17
C LEU A 338 2.31 16.07 9.77
N ARG A 339 1.60 17.05 9.17
CA ARG A 339 0.19 17.34 9.42
C ARG A 339 -0.57 17.40 8.10
N THR A 340 -1.89 17.25 8.19
CA THR A 340 -2.81 17.48 7.08
C THR A 340 -3.72 18.65 7.40
N THR A 341 -4.05 19.45 6.38
CA THR A 341 -4.98 20.56 6.54
C THR A 341 -5.78 20.80 5.26
N ARG A 342 -6.85 21.57 5.38
CA ARG A 342 -7.71 21.94 4.26
C ARG A 342 -7.27 23.26 3.66
N GLN A 343 -7.37 23.40 2.34
CA GLN A 343 -7.10 24.63 1.63
C GLN A 343 -7.99 25.78 2.11
N ASN A 344 -9.22 25.48 2.51
CA ASN A 344 -10.15 26.44 3.10
C ASN A 344 -10.86 25.80 4.32
N PRO A 345 -10.34 25.98 5.54
CA PRO A 345 -10.92 25.42 6.75
C PRO A 345 -12.37 25.84 7.02
N SER A 346 -12.80 26.98 6.47
CA SER A 346 -14.15 27.54 6.63
C SER A 346 -15.07 27.25 5.44
N GLY A 347 -14.56 26.55 4.41
CA GLY A 347 -15.28 26.26 3.17
C GLY A 347 -16.29 25.12 3.32
N PRO A 348 -17.02 24.81 2.23
CA PRO A 348 -17.95 23.71 2.20
C PRO A 348 -17.20 22.38 2.43
N TRP A 349 -17.90 21.42 3.03
CA TRP A 349 -17.45 20.04 3.17
C TRP A 349 -17.13 19.44 1.77
N ASN A 350 -16.01 18.97 1.58
CA ASN A 350 -15.31 18.41 0.41
C ASN A 350 -14.21 19.32 -0.14
N PRO A 351 -13.28 19.69 0.71
CA PRO A 351 -12.11 20.46 0.30
C PRO A 351 -10.97 19.52 -0.05
N THR A 352 -10.13 19.94 -0.92
CA THR A 352 -8.83 19.35 -1.12
C THR A 352 -8.03 19.47 0.17
N LEU A 353 -7.62 18.33 0.73
CA LEU A 353 -6.60 18.29 1.77
C LEU A 353 -5.22 18.37 1.12
N PHE A 354 -4.22 18.64 1.93
CA PHE A 354 -2.82 18.55 1.56
C PHE A 354 -1.95 18.32 2.79
N VAL A 355 -0.79 17.72 2.57
CA VAL A 355 0.23 17.58 3.61
C VAL A 355 0.96 18.91 3.80
N THR A 356 1.10 19.32 5.04
CA THR A 356 1.74 20.59 5.46
C THR A 356 2.66 20.37 6.65
N ASP A 357 3.25 21.45 7.15
CA ASP A 357 4.24 21.43 8.24
C ASP A 357 5.44 20.54 7.93
N ILE A 358 5.79 20.44 6.65
CA ILE A 358 6.87 19.61 6.15
C ILE A 358 8.22 20.21 6.54
N ASP A 359 8.99 19.53 7.38
CA ASP A 359 10.30 19.94 7.82
C ASP A 359 11.42 19.07 7.19
N ASP A 360 12.68 19.54 7.31
CA ASP A 360 13.85 18.82 6.78
C ASP A 360 14.07 17.46 7.45
N GLY A 361 14.02 16.39 6.67
CA GLY A 361 14.24 15.02 7.13
C GLY A 361 12.95 14.25 7.44
N GLU A 362 11.81 14.89 7.42
CA GLU A 362 10.52 14.22 7.54
C GLU A 362 10.19 13.42 6.28
N TYR A 363 9.21 12.50 6.39
CA TYR A 363 8.90 11.62 5.28
C TYR A 363 7.48 11.06 5.32
N ILE A 364 7.01 10.63 4.15
CA ILE A 364 5.82 9.80 3.94
C ILE A 364 6.27 8.41 3.51
N LEU A 365 5.64 7.38 4.05
CA LEU A 365 5.73 5.99 3.60
C LEU A 365 4.41 5.56 2.96
N VAL A 366 4.48 5.06 1.73
CA VAL A 366 3.40 4.32 1.07
C VAL A 366 3.86 2.87 0.88
N LYS A 367 3.16 1.91 1.48
CA LYS A 367 3.57 0.50 1.47
C LYS A 367 3.10 -0.24 0.23
N GLY A 368 3.92 -1.24 -0.19
CA GLY A 368 3.58 -2.23 -1.19
C GLY A 368 3.17 -1.66 -2.53
N VAL A 369 3.83 -0.61 -2.97
CA VAL A 369 3.62 0.04 -4.27
C VAL A 369 4.05 -0.92 -5.37
N ASP A 370 3.14 -1.24 -6.29
CA ASP A 370 3.40 -2.13 -7.41
C ASP A 370 3.83 -1.34 -8.66
N PHE A 371 5.13 -1.33 -8.90
CA PHE A 371 5.71 -0.71 -10.08
C PHE A 371 5.48 -1.52 -11.37
N ALA A 372 4.95 -2.75 -11.28
CA ALA A 372 4.75 -3.63 -12.43
C ALA A 372 6.00 -3.71 -13.33
N HIS A 373 5.92 -3.14 -14.54
CA HIS A 373 7.05 -3.06 -15.49
C HIS A 373 7.94 -1.83 -15.28
N GLY A 374 7.60 -0.97 -14.33
CA GLY A 374 8.32 0.26 -14.01
C GLY A 374 7.54 1.52 -14.32
N ALA A 375 8.06 2.63 -13.82
CA ALA A 375 7.54 3.98 -14.06
C ALA A 375 8.59 4.83 -14.79
N SER A 376 8.13 5.62 -15.76
CA SER A 376 9.01 6.51 -16.54
C SER A 376 9.25 7.85 -15.85
N LYS A 377 8.24 8.34 -15.12
CA LYS A 377 8.30 9.65 -14.45
C LYS A 377 7.37 9.71 -13.25
N PHE A 378 7.68 10.61 -12.35
CA PHE A 378 6.86 11.01 -11.21
C PHE A 378 6.43 12.45 -11.39
N THR A 379 5.17 12.75 -11.06
CA THR A 379 4.62 14.12 -11.04
C THR A 379 4.03 14.38 -9.66
N ALA A 380 4.27 15.56 -9.10
CA ALA A 380 3.76 16.01 -7.83
C ALA A 380 3.16 17.42 -7.96
N SER A 381 2.05 17.68 -7.27
CA SER A 381 1.48 19.03 -7.09
C SER A 381 1.90 19.58 -5.74
N CYS A 382 2.64 20.68 -5.75
CA CYS A 382 3.17 21.32 -4.55
C CYS A 382 3.00 22.83 -4.59
N SER A 383 2.94 23.46 -3.40
CA SER A 383 2.99 24.92 -3.26
C SER A 383 3.99 25.34 -2.18
N ALA A 384 4.77 26.39 -2.44
CA ALA A 384 5.75 26.95 -1.50
C ALA A 384 5.68 28.47 -1.47
N LEU A 385 5.76 29.03 -0.26
CA LEU A 385 5.74 30.48 -0.07
C LEU A 385 7.13 31.10 -0.20
N LEU A 386 8.16 30.40 0.28
CA LEU A 386 9.54 30.89 0.32
C LEU A 386 10.46 30.06 -0.59
N TYR A 387 11.43 29.37 -0.01
CA TYR A 387 12.49 28.69 -0.78
C TYR A 387 12.13 27.29 -1.25
N GLY A 388 11.03 26.70 -0.70
CA GLY A 388 10.67 25.31 -1.00
C GLY A 388 11.67 24.28 -0.48
N GLY A 389 11.85 23.20 -1.24
CA GLY A 389 12.72 22.09 -0.87
C GLY A 389 12.76 21.02 -1.96
N THR A 390 13.16 19.81 -1.59
CA THR A 390 13.25 18.67 -2.51
C THR A 390 12.46 17.49 -1.94
N ILE A 391 11.72 16.77 -2.79
CA ILE A 391 11.18 15.44 -2.51
C ILE A 391 12.16 14.42 -3.07
N GLU A 392 12.84 13.67 -2.21
CA GLU A 392 13.62 12.50 -2.60
C GLU A 392 12.69 11.28 -2.64
N ILE A 393 12.61 10.62 -3.79
CA ILE A 393 11.79 9.44 -4.01
C ILE A 393 12.68 8.23 -3.82
N ARG A 394 12.45 7.45 -2.75
CA ARG A 394 13.27 6.32 -2.36
C ARG A 394 12.43 5.05 -2.19
N ILE A 395 13.06 3.90 -2.32
CA ILE A 395 12.40 2.60 -2.12
C ILE A 395 12.98 1.86 -0.92
N ASP A 396 12.12 1.09 -0.25
CA ASP A 396 12.37 0.13 0.83
C ASP A 396 12.94 0.71 2.13
N SER A 397 13.42 1.94 2.13
CA SER A 397 13.77 2.67 3.35
C SER A 397 14.04 4.15 3.08
N ILE A 398 14.05 4.98 4.15
CA ILE A 398 14.44 6.42 4.07
C ILE A 398 15.87 6.65 3.57
N LYS A 399 16.72 5.62 3.61
CA LYS A 399 18.10 5.62 3.09
C LYS A 399 18.26 4.65 1.91
N GLY A 400 17.17 4.07 1.43
CA GLY A 400 17.15 3.13 0.32
C GLY A 400 17.52 3.78 -1.01
N GLN A 401 17.44 3.00 -2.07
CA GLN A 401 17.76 3.48 -3.42
C GLN A 401 16.97 4.74 -3.74
N LEU A 402 17.66 5.78 -4.16
CA LEU A 402 17.06 7.00 -4.68
C LEU A 402 16.68 6.75 -6.14
N ILE A 403 15.40 6.84 -6.47
CA ILE A 403 14.87 6.61 -7.81
C ILE A 403 14.46 7.89 -8.54
N GLY A 404 14.36 9.00 -7.84
CA GLY A 404 14.05 10.31 -8.43
C GLY A 404 14.11 11.44 -7.40
N LYS A 405 14.14 12.68 -7.91
CA LYS A 405 14.10 13.90 -7.10
C LYS A 405 13.19 14.92 -7.76
N VAL A 406 12.36 15.57 -6.95
CA VAL A 406 11.55 16.73 -7.37
C VAL A 406 11.99 17.93 -6.57
N ASP A 407 12.49 18.95 -7.24
CA ASP A 407 12.77 20.25 -6.62
C ASP A 407 11.52 21.12 -6.68
N VAL A 408 11.09 21.60 -5.51
CA VAL A 408 9.95 22.50 -5.34
C VAL A 408 10.48 23.89 -5.03
N PRO A 409 10.54 24.81 -6.02
CA PRO A 409 10.96 26.19 -5.80
C PRO A 409 9.82 27.01 -5.18
N ASN A 410 10.08 28.30 -4.91
CA ASN A 410 9.01 29.25 -4.60
C ASN A 410 7.93 29.26 -5.69
N THR A 411 6.69 29.05 -5.33
CA THR A 411 5.55 29.05 -6.25
C THR A 411 4.59 30.22 -6.04
N GLU A 412 4.97 31.20 -5.21
CA GLU A 412 4.08 32.29 -4.76
C GLU A 412 2.82 31.74 -4.06
N PHE A 413 2.98 30.63 -3.33
CA PHE A 413 1.90 29.91 -2.64
C PHE A 413 0.80 29.37 -3.57
N LYS A 414 1.10 29.16 -4.85
CA LYS A 414 0.20 28.54 -5.82
C LYS A 414 0.61 27.10 -6.05
N TYR A 415 -0.34 26.19 -6.13
CA TYR A 415 -0.06 24.81 -6.52
C TYR A 415 0.42 24.75 -7.96
N LYS A 416 1.54 24.04 -8.17
CA LYS A 416 2.13 23.77 -9.48
C LYS A 416 2.57 22.32 -9.56
N GLU A 417 2.51 21.79 -10.75
CA GLU A 417 2.97 20.42 -11.03
C GLU A 417 4.48 20.44 -11.34
N PHE A 418 5.19 19.52 -10.71
CA PHE A 418 6.61 19.26 -10.91
C PHE A 418 6.80 17.82 -11.33
N THR A 419 7.59 17.59 -12.37
CA THR A 419 7.80 16.26 -12.93
C THR A 419 9.29 15.94 -12.98
N THR A 420 9.64 14.69 -12.63
CA THR A 420 11.01 14.17 -12.74
C THR A 420 10.99 12.79 -13.39
N PRO A 421 12.00 12.42 -14.22
CA PRO A 421 12.19 11.05 -14.64
C PRO A 421 12.53 10.17 -13.44
N LEU A 422 12.20 8.88 -13.53
CA LEU A 422 12.52 7.88 -12.51
C LEU A 422 13.55 6.88 -13.03
N GLU A 423 14.44 6.45 -12.13
CA GLU A 423 15.23 5.25 -12.34
C GLU A 423 14.31 4.04 -12.42
N LEU A 424 14.70 3.05 -13.25
CA LEU A 424 13.91 1.84 -13.44
C LEU A 424 13.83 1.02 -12.15
N VAL A 425 12.62 0.82 -11.69
CA VAL A 425 12.27 -0.10 -10.60
C VAL A 425 11.07 -0.92 -11.04
N THR A 426 11.06 -2.21 -10.77
CA THR A 426 9.98 -3.14 -11.14
C THR A 426 9.54 -3.95 -9.93
N GLY A 427 8.30 -4.47 -9.95
CA GLY A 427 7.77 -5.27 -8.85
C GLY A 427 7.23 -4.42 -7.70
N LYS A 428 7.15 -5.01 -6.51
CA LYS A 428 6.56 -4.36 -5.33
C LYS A 428 7.64 -3.84 -4.39
N HIS A 429 7.50 -2.59 -4.01
CA HIS A 429 8.41 -1.90 -3.08
C HIS A 429 7.64 -0.99 -2.13
N ASP A 430 8.21 -0.73 -0.98
CA ASP A 430 7.78 0.35 -0.10
C ASP A 430 8.34 1.67 -0.62
N LEU A 431 7.49 2.67 -0.82
CA LEU A 431 7.84 3.97 -1.39
C LEU A 431 7.97 5.02 -0.28
N TYR A 432 9.09 5.72 -0.26
CA TYR A 432 9.38 6.79 0.68
C TYR A 432 9.53 8.13 -0.04
N PHE A 433 8.77 9.13 0.37
CA PHE A 433 9.00 10.52 0.01
C PHE A 433 9.73 11.18 1.17
N VAL A 434 11.03 11.41 1.02
CA VAL A 434 11.87 12.04 2.04
C VAL A 434 12.08 13.50 1.70
N PHE A 435 11.68 14.38 2.60
CA PHE A 435 11.72 15.82 2.38
C PHE A 435 13.06 16.43 2.79
N LYS A 436 13.61 17.28 1.94
CA LYS A 436 14.92 17.91 2.15
C LYS A 436 14.88 19.40 1.92
N ALA A 437 15.47 20.13 2.85
CA ALA A 437 15.70 21.57 2.67
C ALA A 437 16.83 21.83 1.68
N GLY A 438 16.56 22.65 0.67
CA GLY A 438 17.58 23.13 -0.28
C GLY A 438 18.38 24.33 0.23
N THR A 439 17.99 24.89 1.38
CA THR A 439 18.54 26.14 1.94
C THR A 439 18.70 26.06 3.46
N MET A 440 19.00 27.19 4.10
CA MET A 440 19.04 27.27 5.57
C MET A 440 17.66 27.19 6.23
N GLN A 441 16.57 27.41 5.49
CA GLN A 441 15.21 27.18 5.98
C GLN A 441 14.93 25.68 6.04
N LYS A 442 14.72 25.16 7.24
CA LYS A 442 14.53 23.73 7.49
C LYS A 442 13.12 23.37 7.93
N LYS A 443 12.22 24.35 8.04
CA LYS A 443 10.85 24.18 8.50
C LYS A 443 9.87 24.76 7.49
N ASN A 444 8.68 24.15 7.43
CA ASN A 444 7.60 24.58 6.55
C ASN A 444 8.07 24.74 5.11
N LEU A 445 8.68 23.68 4.54
CA LEU A 445 9.32 23.73 3.23
C LEU A 445 8.32 24.04 2.11
N PHE A 446 7.25 23.28 2.05
CA PHE A 446 6.17 23.40 1.07
C PHE A 446 4.95 22.60 1.50
N ASN A 447 3.82 22.78 0.81
CA ASN A 447 2.64 21.93 0.90
C ASN A 447 2.63 20.94 -0.25
N PHE A 448 2.23 19.70 0.02
CA PHE A 448 2.17 18.60 -0.94
C PHE A 448 0.72 18.14 -1.09
N GLU A 449 0.14 18.26 -2.31
CA GLU A 449 -1.28 18.03 -2.56
C GLU A 449 -1.56 16.64 -3.10
N TRP A 450 -0.88 16.25 -4.20
CA TRP A 450 -1.04 14.94 -4.81
C TRP A 450 0.20 14.53 -5.60
N TRP A 451 0.26 13.25 -5.93
CA TRP A 451 1.29 12.68 -6.79
C TRP A 451 0.74 11.60 -7.73
N GLN A 452 1.49 11.32 -8.80
CA GLN A 452 1.19 10.27 -9.76
C GLN A 452 2.45 9.81 -10.47
N MET A 453 2.54 8.50 -10.74
CA MET A 453 3.56 7.95 -11.62
C MET A 453 2.99 7.68 -13.01
N THR A 454 3.83 7.77 -14.04
CA THR A 454 3.48 7.37 -15.39
C THR A 454 4.05 5.98 -15.64
N PRO A 455 3.21 4.96 -15.97
CA PRO A 455 3.71 3.61 -16.20
C PRO A 455 4.56 3.57 -17.46
N LEU A 456 5.59 2.72 -17.43
CA LEU A 456 6.25 2.26 -18.65
C LEU A 456 5.32 1.29 -19.38
N LYS A 457 5.27 1.44 -20.70
CA LYS A 457 4.54 0.54 -21.57
C LYS A 457 5.49 -0.52 -22.14
N LYS A 458 4.96 -1.70 -22.39
CA LYS A 458 5.71 -2.72 -23.13
C LYS A 458 6.16 -2.15 -24.47
N GLY A 459 7.46 -2.21 -24.74
CA GLY A 459 8.06 -1.62 -25.95
C GLY A 459 8.73 -0.26 -25.75
N ASP A 460 8.53 0.41 -24.62
CA ASP A 460 9.23 1.67 -24.31
C ASP A 460 10.73 1.43 -24.17
N VAL A 461 11.52 2.36 -24.68
CA VAL A 461 12.98 2.31 -24.60
C VAL A 461 13.41 2.76 -23.21
N LEU A 462 14.05 1.86 -22.46
CA LEU A 462 14.56 2.11 -21.11
C LEU A 462 15.94 2.77 -21.16
N LYS A 463 16.77 2.34 -22.10
CA LYS A 463 18.13 2.81 -22.29
C LYS A 463 18.50 2.73 -23.76
N SER A 464 19.25 3.68 -24.26
CA SER A 464 19.67 3.73 -25.67
C SER A 464 21.10 4.25 -25.78
N LEU A 465 21.89 3.58 -26.57
CA LEU A 465 23.28 3.97 -26.83
C LEU A 465 23.67 3.74 -28.30
N VAL A 466 24.28 4.74 -28.89
CA VAL A 466 24.90 4.64 -30.24
C VAL A 466 26.37 4.31 -30.09
N VAL A 467 26.81 3.24 -30.74
CA VAL A 467 28.17 2.74 -30.69
C VAL A 467 28.85 2.97 -32.06
N GLU A 468 30.07 3.48 -32.05
CA GLU A 468 30.90 3.66 -33.27
C GLU A 468 30.11 4.32 -34.41
N GLU A 469 29.46 5.46 -34.10
CA GLU A 469 28.62 6.22 -35.04
C GLU A 469 27.52 5.38 -35.71
N GLY A 470 27.11 4.27 -35.06
CA GLY A 470 26.05 3.37 -35.53
C GLY A 470 26.53 2.27 -36.48
N GLY A 471 27.82 2.00 -36.56
CA GLY A 471 28.43 0.98 -37.44
C GLY A 471 28.73 1.46 -38.86
N THR A 472 29.34 0.56 -39.69
CA THR A 472 29.79 0.87 -41.05
C THR A 472 28.76 0.53 -42.13
N GLY A 473 27.72 -0.22 -41.76
CA GLY A 473 26.66 -0.65 -42.68
C GLY A 473 25.79 0.48 -43.25
N LYS A 474 24.90 0.10 -44.13
CA LYS A 474 23.97 1.02 -44.80
C LYS A 474 23.06 1.74 -43.82
N TYR A 475 22.69 1.09 -42.70
CA TYR A 475 21.73 1.59 -41.74
C TYR A 475 22.44 1.84 -40.40
N LYS A 476 22.45 3.09 -39.95
CA LYS A 476 23.04 3.39 -38.63
C LYS A 476 22.26 2.67 -37.54
N ALA A 477 22.96 1.90 -36.71
CA ALA A 477 22.36 1.08 -35.67
C ALA A 477 22.39 1.75 -34.27
N VAL A 478 21.54 1.30 -33.38
CA VAL A 478 21.47 1.66 -31.98
C VAL A 478 21.29 0.40 -31.16
N MET A 479 21.86 0.37 -29.94
CA MET A 479 21.54 -0.67 -28.95
C MET A 479 20.62 -0.11 -27.87
N GLN A 480 19.62 -0.88 -27.49
CA GLN A 480 18.55 -0.46 -26.57
C GLN A 480 18.18 -1.56 -25.59
N GLU A 481 17.86 -1.17 -24.36
CA GLU A 481 17.07 -1.96 -23.43
C GLU A 481 15.61 -1.54 -23.56
N ILE A 482 14.69 -2.53 -23.61
CA ILE A 482 13.30 -2.29 -23.94
C ILE A 482 12.39 -2.89 -22.85
N CYS A 483 11.41 -2.12 -22.40
CA CYS A 483 10.42 -2.55 -21.42
C CYS A 483 9.65 -3.78 -21.93
N GLY A 484 9.55 -4.81 -21.09
CA GLY A 484 8.93 -6.10 -21.43
C GLY A 484 9.85 -7.11 -22.09
N LEU A 485 11.19 -6.81 -22.17
CA LEU A 485 12.24 -7.74 -22.55
C LEU A 485 13.41 -7.63 -21.56
N PRO A 486 13.24 -8.10 -20.30
CA PRO A 486 14.23 -7.93 -19.24
C PRO A 486 15.51 -8.73 -19.55
N ALA A 487 16.65 -8.18 -19.13
CA ALA A 487 17.96 -8.80 -19.32
C ALA A 487 18.30 -9.16 -20.77
N HIS A 488 17.93 -8.28 -21.70
CA HIS A 488 18.28 -8.35 -23.11
C HIS A 488 18.69 -6.98 -23.64
N THR A 489 19.60 -6.98 -24.64
CA THR A 489 19.96 -5.81 -25.40
C THR A 489 19.55 -6.01 -26.86
N VAL A 490 18.77 -5.07 -27.39
CA VAL A 490 18.29 -5.05 -28.76
C VAL A 490 19.15 -4.11 -29.58
N PHE A 491 19.72 -4.60 -30.67
CA PHE A 491 20.45 -3.80 -31.65
C PHE A 491 19.63 -3.76 -32.93
N MET A 492 19.38 -2.59 -33.48
CA MET A 492 18.58 -2.43 -34.68
C MET A 492 18.94 -1.12 -35.42
N PRO A 493 18.58 -0.96 -36.69
CA PRO A 493 18.67 0.31 -37.38
C PRO A 493 17.91 1.42 -36.62
N GLN A 494 18.52 2.61 -36.52
CA GLN A 494 17.90 3.78 -35.90
C GLN A 494 16.66 4.25 -36.68
N ASP A 495 16.77 4.22 -38.03
CA ASP A 495 15.69 4.53 -38.93
C ASP A 495 15.05 3.25 -39.50
N LEU A 496 13.87 2.98 -39.03
CA LEU A 496 13.06 1.84 -39.45
C LEU A 496 12.17 2.14 -40.67
N SER A 497 12.22 3.32 -41.25
CA SER A 497 11.40 3.70 -42.42
C SER A 497 11.70 2.91 -43.67
N ALA A 498 12.97 2.43 -43.82
CA ALA A 498 13.40 1.60 -44.94
C ALA A 498 12.86 0.16 -44.88
N PHE A 499 12.26 -0.26 -43.75
CA PHE A 499 11.81 -1.63 -43.52
C PHE A 499 10.28 -1.75 -43.55
N SER A 500 9.81 -2.86 -44.13
CA SER A 500 8.39 -3.15 -44.33
C SER A 500 8.21 -4.65 -44.59
N LYS A 501 6.98 -5.11 -44.82
CA LYS A 501 6.69 -6.49 -45.26
C LYS A 501 7.42 -6.91 -46.54
N LYS A 502 7.83 -5.93 -47.37
CA LYS A 502 8.61 -6.21 -48.61
C LYS A 502 10.12 -6.25 -48.38
N ASN A 503 10.59 -5.57 -47.35
CA ASN A 503 11.99 -5.52 -46.95
C ASN A 503 12.06 -5.65 -45.42
N PRO A 504 11.77 -6.85 -44.85
CA PRO A 504 11.74 -7.02 -43.39
C PRO A 504 13.14 -7.30 -42.83
N LEU A 505 13.37 -6.93 -41.57
CA LEU A 505 14.57 -7.21 -40.79
C LEU A 505 14.67 -8.70 -40.46
N PRO A 506 15.70 -9.44 -40.88
CA PRO A 506 16.00 -10.77 -40.36
C PRO A 506 16.33 -10.68 -38.85
N ILE A 507 16.02 -11.75 -38.11
CA ILE A 507 16.28 -11.85 -36.68
C ILE A 507 17.60 -12.57 -36.43
N LEU A 508 18.46 -12.03 -35.55
CA LEU A 508 19.60 -12.73 -34.99
C LEU A 508 19.49 -12.67 -33.44
N VAL A 509 19.46 -13.84 -32.79
CA VAL A 509 19.52 -13.93 -31.35
C VAL A 509 20.87 -14.43 -30.89
N TRP A 510 21.47 -13.79 -29.87
CA TRP A 510 22.85 -13.99 -29.47
C TRP A 510 23.01 -14.42 -28.02
N GLY A 511 23.81 -15.50 -27.81
CA GLY A 511 24.26 -15.93 -26.49
C GLY A 511 25.76 -15.58 -26.30
N ASN A 512 26.09 -15.06 -25.12
CA ASN A 512 27.43 -14.58 -24.80
C ASN A 512 28.36 -15.69 -24.32
N GLY A 513 29.70 -15.47 -24.46
CA GLY A 513 30.74 -16.30 -23.87
C GLY A 513 30.59 -16.42 -22.35
N ALA A 514 31.06 -17.52 -21.76
CA ALA A 514 30.93 -17.85 -20.35
C ALA A 514 29.50 -17.74 -19.78
N CYS A 515 28.49 -17.74 -20.65
CA CYS A 515 27.08 -17.43 -20.29
C CYS A 515 26.91 -16.11 -19.51
N VAL A 516 27.76 -15.13 -19.75
CA VAL A 516 27.65 -13.81 -19.11
C VAL A 516 26.39 -13.13 -19.58
N ASN A 517 25.62 -12.58 -18.65
CA ASN A 517 24.40 -11.87 -18.96
C ASN A 517 24.66 -10.38 -19.31
N SER A 518 25.62 -10.21 -20.26
CA SER A 518 26.06 -8.92 -20.79
C SER A 518 26.70 -9.12 -22.17
N PRO A 519 26.34 -8.36 -23.19
CA PRO A 519 26.94 -8.43 -24.53
C PRO A 519 28.26 -7.66 -24.64
N TRP A 520 28.92 -7.25 -23.55
CA TRP A 520 30.10 -6.37 -23.55
C TRP A 520 31.21 -6.82 -24.51
N GLU A 521 31.54 -8.11 -24.53
CA GLU A 521 32.61 -8.60 -25.37
C GLU A 521 32.29 -8.53 -26.87
N HIS A 522 31.02 -8.45 -27.25
CA HIS A 522 30.56 -8.59 -28.62
C HIS A 522 29.69 -7.42 -29.10
N PHE A 523 29.41 -6.40 -28.28
CA PHE A 523 28.43 -5.35 -28.61
C PHE A 523 28.80 -4.60 -29.91
N LYS A 524 30.09 -4.38 -30.21
CA LYS A 524 30.54 -3.75 -31.46
C LYS A 524 30.21 -4.63 -32.66
N PHE A 525 30.50 -5.93 -32.57
CA PHE A 525 30.20 -6.92 -33.61
C PHE A 525 28.68 -7.02 -33.85
N LEU A 526 27.89 -7.07 -32.79
CA LEU A 526 26.43 -7.13 -32.87
C LEU A 526 25.83 -5.84 -33.44
N ASN A 527 26.38 -4.68 -33.06
CA ASN A 527 25.99 -3.39 -33.62
C ASN A 527 26.34 -3.31 -35.13
N GLU A 528 27.49 -3.84 -35.53
CA GLU A 528 27.86 -3.90 -36.95
C GLU A 528 26.87 -4.75 -37.76
N ILE A 529 26.47 -5.93 -37.25
CA ILE A 529 25.44 -6.76 -37.91
C ILE A 529 24.11 -5.98 -38.03
N ALA A 530 23.69 -5.32 -36.97
CA ALA A 530 22.46 -4.52 -36.99
C ALA A 530 22.53 -3.39 -38.03
N SER A 531 23.71 -2.78 -38.23
CA SER A 531 23.92 -1.74 -39.23
C SER A 531 23.77 -2.24 -40.68
N GLN A 532 23.85 -3.55 -40.90
CA GLN A 532 23.55 -4.18 -42.18
C GLN A 532 22.07 -4.47 -42.41
N GLY A 533 21.19 -4.08 -41.44
CA GLY A 533 19.74 -4.24 -41.57
C GLY A 533 19.19 -5.49 -40.90
N TYR A 534 19.70 -5.87 -39.76
CA TYR A 534 19.24 -6.97 -38.94
C TYR A 534 18.60 -6.45 -37.64
N LEU A 535 17.64 -7.18 -37.12
CA LEU A 535 17.18 -7.09 -35.72
C LEU A 535 18.03 -8.09 -34.93
N VAL A 536 18.95 -7.59 -34.11
CA VAL A 536 19.83 -8.41 -33.29
C VAL A 536 19.43 -8.29 -31.83
N ILE A 537 19.28 -9.41 -31.13
CA ILE A 537 18.89 -9.43 -29.71
C ILE A 537 19.90 -10.30 -28.97
N ALA A 538 20.64 -9.70 -28.06
CA ALA A 538 21.59 -10.38 -27.20
C ALA A 538 21.06 -10.54 -25.79
N THR A 539 21.41 -11.64 -25.11
CA THR A 539 21.17 -11.80 -23.69
C THR A 539 22.00 -10.80 -22.88
N GLY A 540 21.38 -10.17 -21.86
CA GLY A 540 22.06 -9.28 -20.94
C GLY A 540 21.79 -7.79 -21.17
N PHE A 541 22.24 -7.00 -20.19
CA PHE A 541 22.03 -5.55 -20.13
C PHE A 541 23.10 -4.78 -20.94
N ILE A 542 22.77 -3.56 -21.36
CA ILE A 542 23.70 -2.63 -21.98
C ILE A 542 24.83 -2.31 -20.99
N PRO A 543 26.07 -2.69 -21.33
CA PRO A 543 27.21 -2.40 -20.48
C PRO A 543 27.51 -0.90 -20.48
N MET A 544 27.90 -0.36 -19.31
CA MET A 544 28.33 1.03 -19.16
C MET A 544 29.85 1.13 -19.07
N GLU A 545 30.48 0.10 -18.53
CA GLU A 545 31.93 0.03 -18.26
C GLU A 545 32.42 -1.40 -18.43
N GLU A 546 33.69 -1.56 -18.74
CA GLU A 546 34.36 -2.84 -18.71
C GLU A 546 34.61 -3.26 -17.25
N LYS A 547 33.74 -4.12 -16.74
CA LYS A 547 33.87 -4.71 -15.40
C LYS A 547 33.68 -6.22 -15.47
N PRO A 548 34.33 -6.99 -14.58
CA PRO A 548 34.00 -8.40 -14.40
C PRO A 548 32.48 -8.52 -14.11
N TYR A 549 31.85 -9.45 -14.80
CA TYR A 549 30.41 -9.69 -14.58
C TYR A 549 30.20 -10.51 -13.31
N GLU A 550 29.47 -9.95 -12.34
CA GLU A 550 29.18 -10.58 -11.05
C GLU A 550 27.72 -11.04 -10.91
N GLY A 551 26.89 -10.86 -11.95
CA GLY A 551 25.47 -11.19 -11.95
C GLY A 551 25.15 -12.65 -12.29
N GLU A 552 23.84 -12.93 -12.37
CA GLU A 552 23.33 -14.23 -12.80
C GLU A 552 23.73 -14.56 -14.23
N ARG A 553 23.97 -15.85 -14.53
CA ARG A 553 24.31 -16.32 -15.86
C ARG A 553 23.10 -16.34 -16.78
N SER A 554 23.33 -16.04 -18.06
CA SER A 554 22.29 -16.17 -19.08
C SER A 554 21.92 -17.65 -19.31
N THR A 555 20.72 -17.88 -19.82
CA THR A 555 20.18 -19.21 -20.09
C THR A 555 19.84 -19.40 -21.57
N ALA A 556 19.71 -20.65 -22.02
CA ALA A 556 19.22 -20.96 -23.36
C ALA A 556 17.79 -20.43 -23.59
N GLN A 557 16.96 -20.40 -22.52
CA GLN A 557 15.60 -19.89 -22.57
C GLN A 557 15.55 -18.40 -22.96
N GLN A 558 16.51 -17.57 -22.53
CA GLN A 558 16.56 -16.16 -22.92
C GLN A 558 16.72 -15.96 -24.45
N GLN A 559 17.43 -16.84 -25.14
CA GLN A 559 17.46 -16.78 -26.62
C GLN A 559 16.08 -17.07 -27.22
N MET A 560 15.29 -17.96 -26.60
CA MET A 560 13.92 -18.24 -27.04
C MET A 560 12.99 -17.06 -26.77
N GLU A 561 13.11 -16.42 -25.62
CA GLU A 561 12.39 -15.18 -25.25
C GLU A 561 12.68 -14.05 -26.24
N SER A 562 13.93 -13.95 -26.72
CA SER A 562 14.32 -13.02 -27.78
C SER A 562 13.51 -13.24 -29.07
N ILE A 563 13.36 -14.51 -29.49
CA ILE A 563 12.59 -14.90 -30.69
C ILE A 563 11.11 -14.61 -30.48
N ASP A 564 10.55 -14.99 -29.32
CA ASP A 564 9.16 -14.75 -28.95
C ASP A 564 8.84 -13.26 -28.98
N TRP A 565 9.73 -12.45 -28.39
CA TRP A 565 9.58 -11.00 -28.38
C TRP A 565 9.61 -10.42 -29.80
N ALA A 566 10.57 -10.78 -30.63
CA ALA A 566 10.71 -10.27 -31.99
C ALA A 566 9.49 -10.59 -32.85
N ILE A 567 8.93 -11.80 -32.72
CA ILE A 567 7.70 -12.22 -33.42
C ILE A 567 6.49 -11.41 -32.91
N ALA A 568 6.37 -11.22 -31.59
CA ALA A 568 5.31 -10.44 -31.00
C ALA A 568 5.35 -8.97 -31.47
N GLN A 569 6.53 -8.34 -31.53
CA GLN A 569 6.69 -6.97 -32.03
C GLN A 569 6.24 -6.81 -33.48
N ASN A 570 6.42 -7.83 -34.31
CA ASN A 570 5.98 -7.79 -35.71
C ASN A 570 4.46 -7.77 -35.87
N THR A 571 3.70 -8.24 -34.90
CA THR A 571 2.23 -8.33 -34.90
C THR A 571 1.55 -7.27 -34.05
N ASP A 572 2.27 -6.62 -33.16
CA ASP A 572 1.78 -5.55 -32.31
C ASP A 572 1.70 -4.23 -33.10
N LYS A 573 0.50 -3.68 -33.27
CA LYS A 573 0.25 -2.45 -34.02
C LYS A 573 0.89 -1.21 -33.40
N ASP A 574 1.12 -1.24 -32.11
CA ASP A 574 1.71 -0.12 -31.36
C ASP A 574 3.25 -0.18 -31.38
N SER A 575 3.83 -1.28 -31.85
CA SER A 575 5.27 -1.45 -31.96
C SER A 575 5.86 -0.70 -33.15
N PRO A 576 7.02 -0.04 -33.01
CA PRO A 576 7.75 0.53 -34.13
C PRO A 576 8.23 -0.54 -35.15
N LEU A 577 8.27 -1.82 -34.74
CA LEU A 577 8.63 -2.98 -35.56
C LEU A 577 7.43 -3.65 -36.24
N TYR A 578 6.21 -3.11 -36.09
CA TYR A 578 5.00 -3.68 -36.70
C TYR A 578 5.13 -3.90 -38.19
N GLY A 579 5.02 -5.16 -38.65
CA GLY A 579 5.11 -5.54 -40.06
C GLY A 579 6.50 -5.36 -40.69
N LYS A 580 7.55 -5.18 -39.89
CA LYS A 580 8.92 -4.93 -40.35
C LYS A 580 9.91 -6.05 -40.04
N VAL A 581 9.51 -7.09 -39.33
CA VAL A 581 10.38 -8.20 -38.92
C VAL A 581 10.14 -9.43 -39.77
N ASN A 582 11.22 -10.06 -40.23
CA ASN A 582 11.17 -11.33 -40.98
C ASN A 582 11.13 -12.52 -40.01
N THR A 583 9.96 -12.91 -39.60
CA THR A 583 9.74 -14.03 -38.67
C THR A 583 10.07 -15.41 -39.28
N LYS A 584 10.40 -15.48 -40.60
CA LYS A 584 10.84 -16.70 -41.29
C LYS A 584 12.34 -16.79 -41.50
N ALA A 585 13.08 -15.77 -41.11
CA ALA A 585 14.54 -15.73 -41.19
C ALA A 585 15.10 -15.45 -39.79
N VAL A 586 15.27 -16.51 -39.02
CA VAL A 586 15.78 -16.47 -37.66
C VAL A 586 17.11 -17.19 -37.55
N CYS A 587 18.14 -16.46 -37.15
CA CYS A 587 19.46 -17.00 -36.84
C CYS A 587 19.61 -17.04 -35.31
N ALA A 588 19.89 -18.24 -34.77
CA ALA A 588 20.37 -18.37 -33.40
C ALA A 588 21.91 -18.48 -33.45
N ALA A 589 22.58 -17.64 -32.68
CA ALA A 589 24.00 -17.51 -32.67
C ALA A 589 24.57 -17.39 -31.25
N GLY A 590 25.85 -17.73 -31.08
CA GLY A 590 26.52 -17.54 -29.81
C GLY A 590 27.94 -18.02 -29.80
N MET A 591 28.72 -17.47 -28.87
CA MET A 591 30.12 -17.83 -28.69
C MET A 591 30.32 -18.67 -27.42
N SER A 592 31.17 -19.70 -27.48
CA SER A 592 31.52 -20.54 -26.33
C SER A 592 30.27 -21.06 -25.59
N CYS A 593 30.04 -20.67 -24.35
CA CYS A 593 28.84 -21.01 -23.59
C CYS A 593 27.55 -20.60 -24.33
N GLY A 594 27.49 -19.43 -24.95
CA GLY A 594 26.34 -19.00 -25.77
C GLY A 594 26.10 -19.87 -26.98
N GLY A 595 27.17 -20.44 -27.57
CA GLY A 595 27.09 -21.43 -28.65
C GLY A 595 26.45 -22.75 -28.17
N LEU A 596 26.71 -23.18 -26.93
CA LEU A 596 26.03 -24.32 -26.33
C LEU A 596 24.55 -24.03 -26.12
N GLN A 597 24.20 -22.83 -25.61
CA GLN A 597 22.80 -22.39 -25.47
C GLN A 597 22.06 -22.45 -26.82
N THR A 598 22.72 -22.00 -27.89
CA THR A 598 22.22 -22.10 -29.28
C THR A 598 21.97 -23.55 -29.69
N LEU A 599 22.88 -24.48 -29.36
CA LEU A 599 22.70 -25.91 -29.64
C LEU A 599 21.53 -26.53 -28.89
N TYR A 600 21.26 -26.10 -27.66
CA TYR A 600 20.09 -26.54 -26.91
C TYR A 600 18.77 -26.19 -27.60
N ASN A 601 18.74 -25.03 -28.28
CA ASN A 601 17.57 -24.52 -28.97
C ASN A 601 17.39 -25.07 -30.40
N CYS A 602 18.25 -25.96 -30.85
CA CYS A 602 18.29 -26.40 -32.26
C CYS A 602 17.04 -27.18 -32.70
N ALA A 603 16.23 -27.69 -31.80
CA ALA A 603 14.97 -28.34 -32.10
C ALA A 603 13.81 -27.37 -32.44
N ASP A 604 13.98 -26.07 -32.18
CA ASP A 604 12.93 -25.08 -32.44
C ASP A 604 12.83 -24.81 -33.96
N LYS A 605 11.68 -25.13 -34.52
CA LYS A 605 11.39 -25.03 -35.96
C LYS A 605 11.41 -23.62 -36.53
N ARG A 606 11.40 -22.60 -35.68
CA ARG A 606 11.49 -21.19 -36.08
C ARG A 606 12.89 -20.78 -36.46
N ILE A 607 13.90 -21.45 -35.91
CA ILE A 607 15.31 -21.18 -36.18
C ILE A 607 15.67 -21.80 -37.53
N THR A 608 16.11 -20.97 -38.47
CA THR A 608 16.47 -21.36 -39.82
C THR A 608 17.96 -21.42 -40.05
N THR A 609 18.75 -20.79 -39.21
CA THR A 609 20.20 -20.69 -39.29
C THR A 609 20.84 -20.76 -37.91
N TYR A 610 21.97 -21.46 -37.83
CA TYR A 610 22.76 -21.56 -36.60
C TYR A 610 24.17 -21.05 -36.82
N MET A 611 24.69 -20.21 -35.92
CA MET A 611 26.07 -19.76 -35.90
C MET A 611 26.70 -20.11 -34.55
N ILE A 612 27.48 -21.19 -34.53
CA ILE A 612 28.13 -21.68 -33.32
C ILE A 612 29.59 -21.31 -33.37
N MET A 613 30.00 -20.30 -32.58
CA MET A 613 31.34 -19.75 -32.59
C MET A 613 32.15 -20.27 -31.41
N ASN A 614 33.33 -20.81 -31.69
CA ASN A 614 34.28 -21.34 -30.70
C ASN A 614 33.58 -22.23 -29.64
N SER A 615 32.70 -23.11 -30.11
CA SER A 615 31.85 -23.95 -29.27
C SER A 615 31.51 -25.27 -29.99
N GLY A 616 30.97 -26.23 -29.24
CA GLY A 616 30.56 -27.52 -29.76
C GLY A 616 30.23 -28.50 -28.66
N LEU A 617 29.67 -29.66 -29.03
CA LEU A 617 29.41 -30.77 -28.11
C LEU A 617 30.63 -31.68 -28.06
N PHE A 618 31.04 -32.09 -26.87
CA PHE A 618 32.05 -33.11 -26.69
C PHE A 618 31.45 -34.51 -26.94
N LYS A 619 32.23 -35.40 -27.56
CA LYS A 619 31.80 -36.79 -27.74
C LYS A 619 31.57 -37.54 -26.43
N ASP A 620 32.27 -37.10 -25.39
CA ASP A 620 32.17 -37.66 -24.04
C ASP A 620 31.48 -36.64 -23.12
N ALA A 621 30.31 -37.00 -22.67
CA ALA A 621 29.50 -36.18 -21.75
C ALA A 621 30.16 -35.96 -20.37
N SER A 622 31.33 -36.59 -20.10
CA SER A 622 32.06 -36.46 -18.85
C SER A 622 32.76 -35.08 -18.66
N ILE A 623 32.79 -34.25 -19.69
CA ILE A 623 33.44 -32.93 -19.66
C ILE A 623 32.37 -31.81 -19.71
N ALA A 624 31.34 -31.93 -18.91
CA ALA A 624 30.41 -30.82 -18.69
C ALA A 624 30.98 -29.86 -17.63
N MET A 625 30.97 -28.57 -17.93
CA MET A 625 31.32 -27.58 -16.89
C MET A 625 30.27 -27.63 -15.75
N PRO A 626 30.70 -27.53 -14.49
CA PRO A 626 29.77 -27.46 -13.36
C PRO A 626 28.73 -26.37 -13.56
N GLY A 627 27.46 -26.71 -13.44
CA GLY A 627 26.34 -25.77 -13.57
C GLY A 627 25.71 -25.66 -14.97
N MET A 628 26.20 -26.38 -15.99
CA MET A 628 25.51 -26.46 -17.27
C MET A 628 24.52 -27.64 -17.29
N PRO A 629 23.28 -27.45 -17.72
CA PRO A 629 22.36 -28.55 -17.97
C PRO A 629 22.91 -29.40 -19.14
N MET A 630 22.92 -30.70 -18.98
CA MET A 630 23.32 -31.63 -20.05
C MET A 630 22.19 -31.82 -21.06
N PRO A 631 22.47 -31.91 -22.37
CA PRO A 631 21.44 -32.33 -23.31
C PRO A 631 20.92 -33.71 -22.91
N GLY A 632 19.61 -33.87 -22.86
CA GLY A 632 19.01 -35.18 -22.69
C GLY A 632 19.50 -36.13 -23.78
N LYS A 633 19.79 -37.36 -23.41
CA LYS A 633 20.00 -38.44 -24.40
C LYS A 633 18.65 -38.69 -25.08
N GLU A 634 18.49 -38.25 -26.29
CA GLU A 634 17.63 -38.86 -27.30
C GLU A 634 18.43 -39.14 -28.56
#